data_8d1ebcddacaeddf758c6f8d194e71118
#
_entry.id   8d1ebcddacaeddf758c6f8d194e71118
#
_cell.length_a   1.000
_cell.length_b   1.000
_cell.length_c   1.000
_cell.angle_alpha   90.00
_cell.angle_beta   90.00
_cell.angle_gamma   90.00
#
_symmetry.space_group_name_H-M   'P 1'
#
loop_
_entity.id
_entity.type
_entity.pdbx_description
1 polymer ?
#
loop_
_entity_poly.entity_id
_entity_poly.type
_entity_poly.pdbx_seq_one_letter_code
_entity_poly.pdbx_strand_id
1 'polypeptide(L)'
;MRIVDIAEELGVSTATVSNVIHGKTKKISDETVKRVQQLLEEKQYIPSMAGILLAQNNSRIIGVVINDHEKYEGHVLEDAFISTSLNHLSREIEDSGLFMMIKVTQDWNEIIRFASMWNMEGMIIIGFCEQDYQKLREKMRIPFVVYDGFFEKAKRICNLAIDDYNGGKQMGIYFRQQGYEKALCISDNDICMDHERLEGFREGMKREIELMIVPMVKRERQQFYQEHLQQIKSYPAIFAVSDYYAVELMQFLQSQGVRIPEEISIAGFDDNPICENVCPSLTTIKQDGKTRVKMAISMLQKLKNGEEAATIRLSTTLVVRDSTR
;
A
#
# COMPACT_ATOMS: atom_id res chain seq x y z
N MET A 1 -23.19 30.16 -0.95
CA MET A 1 -23.81 30.57 -2.24
C MET A 1 -24.06 29.33 -3.09
N ARG A 2 -25.17 29.24 -3.78
CA ARG A 2 -25.56 28.10 -4.62
C ARG A 2 -25.60 28.56 -6.09
N ILE A 3 -25.56 27.62 -7.04
CA ILE A 3 -25.67 27.92 -8.48
C ILE A 3 -26.95 28.71 -8.80
N VAL A 4 -28.03 28.46 -8.07
CA VAL A 4 -29.30 29.18 -8.22
C VAL A 4 -29.13 30.66 -7.93
N ASP A 5 -28.45 31.01 -6.87
CA ASP A 5 -28.23 32.40 -6.45
C ASP A 5 -27.44 33.19 -7.52
N ILE A 6 -26.45 32.55 -8.16
CA ILE A 6 -25.66 33.12 -9.29
C ILE A 6 -26.52 33.28 -10.55
N ALA A 7 -27.34 32.28 -10.84
CA ALA A 7 -28.23 32.30 -12.01
C ALA A 7 -29.27 33.44 -11.92
N GLU A 8 -29.84 33.64 -10.72
CA GLU A 8 -30.79 34.72 -10.45
C GLU A 8 -30.12 36.10 -10.57
N GLU A 9 -28.93 36.30 -10.00
CA GLU A 9 -28.20 37.59 -10.05
C GLU A 9 -27.83 37.98 -11.49
N LEU A 10 -27.54 36.98 -12.35
CA LEU A 10 -27.17 37.20 -13.78
C LEU A 10 -28.35 37.18 -14.73
N GLY A 11 -29.56 36.80 -14.30
CA GLY A 11 -30.72 36.63 -15.16
C GLY A 11 -30.59 35.51 -16.20
N VAL A 12 -29.86 34.44 -15.85
CA VAL A 12 -29.65 33.27 -16.71
C VAL A 12 -30.18 32.00 -16.05
N SER A 13 -30.27 30.90 -16.82
CA SER A 13 -30.68 29.62 -16.24
C SER A 13 -29.56 29.00 -15.40
N THR A 14 -29.91 28.21 -14.37
CA THR A 14 -28.96 27.39 -13.61
C THR A 14 -28.16 26.44 -14.50
N ALA A 15 -28.77 25.94 -15.58
CA ALA A 15 -28.11 25.15 -16.60
C ALA A 15 -27.01 25.92 -17.34
N THR A 16 -27.22 27.21 -17.62
CA THR A 16 -26.22 28.09 -18.23
C THR A 16 -25.02 28.25 -17.32
N VAL A 17 -25.24 28.58 -16.04
CA VAL A 17 -24.16 28.69 -15.05
C VAL A 17 -23.41 27.38 -14.90
N SER A 18 -24.11 26.26 -14.75
CA SER A 18 -23.51 24.92 -14.66
C SER A 18 -22.68 24.60 -15.92
N ASN A 19 -23.16 24.90 -17.12
CA ASN A 19 -22.42 24.66 -18.35
C ASN A 19 -21.13 25.48 -18.42
N VAL A 20 -21.14 26.73 -17.97
CA VAL A 20 -19.93 27.58 -17.90
C VAL A 20 -18.92 27.01 -16.91
N ILE A 21 -19.37 26.62 -15.70
CA ILE A 21 -18.52 25.99 -14.68
C ILE A 21 -17.82 24.74 -15.23
N HIS A 22 -18.53 23.97 -16.06
CA HIS A 22 -18.02 22.70 -16.61
C HIS A 22 -17.40 22.82 -18.02
N GLY A 23 -17.17 24.04 -18.53
CA GLY A 23 -16.53 24.28 -19.82
C GLY A 23 -17.40 23.89 -21.03
N LYS A 24 -18.71 23.62 -20.86
CA LYS A 24 -19.64 23.27 -21.92
C LYS A 24 -20.22 24.53 -22.59
N THR A 25 -19.35 25.40 -23.12
CA THR A 25 -19.69 26.76 -23.53
C THR A 25 -20.10 26.90 -25.00
N LYS A 26 -20.00 25.84 -25.82
CA LYS A 26 -20.25 25.88 -27.29
C LYS A 26 -21.58 26.51 -27.72
N LYS A 27 -22.59 26.52 -26.87
CA LYS A 27 -23.93 27.07 -27.13
C LYS A 27 -24.26 28.32 -26.31
N ILE A 28 -23.27 28.92 -25.68
CA ILE A 28 -23.40 30.09 -24.80
C ILE A 28 -22.58 31.21 -25.39
N SER A 29 -23.13 32.46 -25.43
CA SER A 29 -22.37 33.59 -25.94
C SER A 29 -21.14 33.88 -25.08
N ASP A 30 -20.06 34.34 -25.71
CA ASP A 30 -18.80 34.71 -25.01
C ASP A 30 -19.03 35.76 -23.93
N GLU A 31 -19.96 36.71 -24.17
CA GLU A 31 -20.35 37.70 -23.20
C GLU A 31 -20.98 37.08 -21.95
N THR A 32 -21.91 36.14 -22.15
CA THR A 32 -22.52 35.42 -21.02
C THR A 32 -21.48 34.58 -20.24
N VAL A 33 -20.56 33.90 -20.95
CA VAL A 33 -19.49 33.14 -20.34
C VAL A 33 -18.64 34.03 -19.44
N LYS A 34 -18.19 35.19 -19.94
CA LYS A 34 -17.40 36.16 -19.18
C LYS A 34 -18.12 36.68 -17.95
N ARG A 35 -19.41 37.06 -18.10
CA ARG A 35 -20.23 37.54 -16.96
C ARG A 35 -20.37 36.48 -15.87
N VAL A 36 -20.60 35.23 -16.27
CA VAL A 36 -20.71 34.13 -15.31
C VAL A 36 -19.35 33.91 -14.60
N GLN A 37 -18.24 33.84 -15.35
CA GLN A 37 -16.90 33.65 -14.81
C GLN A 37 -16.53 34.76 -13.83
N GLN A 38 -16.77 36.01 -14.21
CA GLN A 38 -16.48 37.18 -13.34
C GLN A 38 -17.26 37.09 -12.02
N LEU A 39 -18.55 36.78 -12.06
CA LEU A 39 -19.35 36.69 -10.84
C LEU A 39 -18.93 35.50 -9.96
N LEU A 40 -18.53 34.34 -10.58
CA LEU A 40 -18.00 33.21 -9.85
C LEU A 40 -16.71 33.58 -9.10
N GLU A 41 -15.82 34.36 -9.74
CA GLU A 41 -14.59 34.86 -9.11
C GLU A 41 -14.88 35.87 -8.00
N GLU A 42 -15.71 36.88 -8.27
CA GLU A 42 -16.11 37.89 -7.30
C GLU A 42 -16.72 37.29 -6.02
N LYS A 43 -17.53 36.26 -6.20
CA LYS A 43 -18.21 35.55 -5.10
C LYS A 43 -17.36 34.42 -4.49
N GLN A 44 -16.16 34.17 -5.03
CA GLN A 44 -15.30 33.06 -4.63
C GLN A 44 -16.07 31.71 -4.62
N TYR A 45 -16.88 31.49 -5.64
CA TYR A 45 -17.73 30.31 -5.73
C TYR A 45 -16.90 29.06 -5.99
N ILE A 46 -16.96 28.11 -5.07
CA ILE A 46 -16.36 26.78 -5.22
C ILE A 46 -17.48 25.79 -5.53
N PRO A 47 -17.44 25.12 -6.70
CA PRO A 47 -18.43 24.09 -7.04
C PRO A 47 -18.43 22.96 -6.00
N SER A 48 -19.62 22.56 -5.53
CA SER A 48 -19.71 21.43 -4.62
C SER A 48 -19.41 20.12 -5.36
N MET A 49 -18.71 19.20 -4.72
CA MET A 49 -18.46 17.85 -5.28
C MET A 49 -19.76 17.12 -5.62
N ALA A 50 -20.83 17.31 -4.84
CA ALA A 50 -22.14 16.75 -5.16
C ALA A 50 -22.68 17.26 -6.52
N GLY A 51 -22.50 18.55 -6.81
CA GLY A 51 -22.88 19.12 -8.10
C GLY A 51 -22.05 18.57 -9.27
N ILE A 52 -20.75 18.39 -9.06
CA ILE A 52 -19.85 17.79 -10.06
C ILE A 52 -20.23 16.33 -10.33
N LEU A 53 -20.46 15.54 -9.30
CA LEU A 53 -20.90 14.14 -9.38
C LEU A 53 -22.20 14.00 -10.20
N LEU A 54 -23.20 14.84 -9.90
CA LEU A 54 -24.48 14.82 -10.62
C LEU A 54 -24.34 15.23 -12.08
N ALA A 55 -23.48 16.21 -12.38
CA ALA A 55 -23.31 16.74 -13.73
C ALA A 55 -22.43 15.86 -14.63
N GLN A 56 -21.45 15.18 -14.08
CA GLN A 56 -20.42 14.43 -14.84
C GLN A 56 -20.53 12.92 -14.67
N ASN A 57 -21.31 12.42 -13.71
CA ASN A 57 -21.36 11.01 -13.30
C ASN A 57 -19.96 10.42 -13.03
N ASN A 58 -19.06 11.26 -12.53
CA ASN A 58 -17.66 10.94 -12.27
C ASN A 58 -17.24 11.57 -10.95
N SER A 59 -16.89 10.74 -9.97
CA SER A 59 -16.50 11.21 -8.63
C SER A 59 -15.07 11.76 -8.58
N ARG A 60 -14.23 11.38 -9.53
CA ARG A 60 -12.79 11.62 -9.48
C ARG A 60 -12.13 11.06 -8.20
N ILE A 61 -12.74 10.04 -7.61
CA ILE A 61 -12.27 9.43 -6.37
C ILE A 61 -11.66 8.06 -6.67
N ILE A 62 -10.46 7.85 -6.17
CA ILE A 62 -9.82 6.54 -6.03
C ILE A 62 -9.94 6.11 -4.56
N GLY A 63 -10.57 4.95 -4.35
CA GLY A 63 -10.61 4.33 -3.03
C GLY A 63 -9.30 3.60 -2.74
N VAL A 64 -8.75 3.80 -1.56
CA VAL A 64 -7.64 3.00 -1.04
C VAL A 64 -8.14 2.24 0.18
N VAL A 65 -8.21 0.92 0.06
CA VAL A 65 -8.70 0.04 1.12
C VAL A 65 -7.52 -0.69 1.73
N ILE A 66 -7.42 -0.62 3.03
CA ILE A 66 -6.34 -1.23 3.81
C ILE A 66 -6.95 -2.27 4.73
N ASN A 67 -6.36 -3.46 4.74
CA ASN A 67 -6.75 -4.51 5.68
C ASN A 67 -6.36 -4.10 7.11
N ASP A 68 -7.36 -4.07 8.00
CA ASP A 68 -7.15 -3.84 9.43
C ASP A 68 -6.68 -5.13 10.11
N HIS A 69 -5.48 -5.59 9.71
CA HIS A 69 -4.92 -6.86 10.17
C HIS A 69 -4.60 -6.80 11.65
N GLU A 70 -4.79 -7.92 12.35
CA GLU A 70 -4.66 -8.07 13.80
C GLU A 70 -3.30 -7.60 14.34
N LYS A 71 -2.24 -7.79 13.57
CA LYS A 71 -0.86 -7.35 13.90
C LYS A 71 -0.73 -5.84 14.16
N TYR A 72 -1.64 -5.05 13.64
CA TYR A 72 -1.59 -3.59 13.80
C TYR A 72 -2.35 -3.09 15.02
N GLU A 73 -3.11 -3.96 15.70
CA GLU A 73 -3.86 -3.63 16.94
C GLU A 73 -4.71 -2.34 16.81
N GLY A 74 -5.30 -2.11 15.62
CA GLY A 74 -6.07 -0.91 15.29
C GLY A 74 -5.25 0.31 14.85
N HIS A 75 -3.93 0.20 14.76
CA HIS A 75 -2.99 1.28 14.41
C HIS A 75 -2.36 1.11 13.02
N VAL A 76 -3.09 0.51 12.07
CA VAL A 76 -2.55 0.16 10.74
C VAL A 76 -1.95 1.35 9.98
N LEU A 77 -2.48 2.57 10.17
CA LEU A 77 -1.97 3.77 9.51
C LEU A 77 -0.64 4.28 10.08
N GLU A 78 -0.23 3.78 11.25
CA GLU A 78 1.06 4.09 11.88
C GLU A 78 2.18 3.14 11.38
N ASP A 79 1.81 2.05 10.70
CA ASP A 79 2.78 1.13 10.10
C ASP A 79 3.61 1.84 9.02
N ALA A 80 4.93 1.66 9.05
CA ALA A 80 5.87 2.37 8.19
C ALA A 80 5.68 2.05 6.70
N PHE A 81 5.36 0.79 6.35
CA PHE A 81 5.09 0.38 4.97
C PHE A 81 3.77 0.99 4.48
N ILE A 82 2.71 0.92 5.28
CA ILE A 82 1.38 1.47 4.95
C ILE A 82 1.46 2.99 4.81
N SER A 83 2.03 3.69 5.79
CA SER A 83 2.12 5.16 5.78
C SER A 83 2.97 5.68 4.61
N THR A 84 4.09 5.00 4.28
CA THR A 84 4.92 5.33 3.13
C THR A 84 4.18 5.09 1.81
N SER A 85 3.46 3.97 1.70
CA SER A 85 2.63 3.65 0.52
C SER A 85 1.53 4.69 0.33
N LEU A 86 0.83 5.08 1.40
CA LEU A 86 -0.21 6.12 1.36
C LEU A 86 0.34 7.48 0.95
N ASN A 87 1.53 7.86 1.44
CA ASN A 87 2.17 9.11 1.04
C ASN A 87 2.49 9.15 -0.45
N HIS A 88 2.97 8.04 -1.03
CA HIS A 88 3.21 7.96 -2.48
C HIS A 88 1.91 7.94 -3.28
N LEU A 89 0.90 7.17 -2.83
CA LEU A 89 -0.41 7.10 -3.46
C LEU A 89 -1.12 8.46 -3.48
N SER A 90 -1.10 9.17 -2.36
CA SER A 90 -1.71 10.50 -2.23
C SER A 90 -1.19 11.46 -3.30
N ARG A 91 0.13 11.53 -3.49
CA ARG A 91 0.75 12.40 -4.49
C ARG A 91 0.42 11.99 -5.92
N GLU A 92 0.55 10.73 -6.26
CA GLU A 92 0.30 10.25 -7.63
C GLU A 92 -1.18 10.37 -8.03
N ILE A 93 -2.10 10.15 -7.07
CA ILE A 93 -3.53 10.35 -7.27
C ILE A 93 -3.83 11.84 -7.48
N GLU A 94 -3.24 12.73 -6.68
CA GLU A 94 -3.38 14.18 -6.81
C GLU A 94 -2.80 14.70 -8.13
N ASP A 95 -1.62 14.26 -8.52
CA ASP A 95 -0.98 14.60 -9.80
C ASP A 95 -1.82 14.14 -11.01
N SER A 96 -2.59 13.08 -10.85
CA SER A 96 -3.59 12.61 -11.84
C SER A 96 -4.89 13.43 -11.82
N GLY A 97 -5.00 14.45 -10.96
CA GLY A 97 -6.21 15.27 -10.81
C GLY A 97 -7.37 14.54 -10.12
N LEU A 98 -7.10 13.52 -9.36
CA LEU A 98 -8.07 12.69 -8.63
C LEU A 98 -7.97 12.93 -7.13
N PHE A 99 -8.94 12.42 -6.38
CA PHE A 99 -8.97 12.49 -4.92
C PHE A 99 -8.78 11.10 -4.33
N MET A 100 -7.98 11.01 -3.27
CA MET A 100 -7.81 9.78 -2.52
C MET A 100 -8.81 9.71 -1.37
N MET A 101 -9.49 8.58 -1.22
CA MET A 101 -10.35 8.30 -0.08
C MET A 101 -9.94 6.97 0.55
N ILE A 102 -9.62 6.99 1.83
CA ILE A 102 -9.08 5.82 2.56
C ILE A 102 -10.21 5.15 3.34
N LYS A 103 -10.22 3.83 3.33
CA LYS A 103 -11.05 2.98 4.20
C LYS A 103 -10.17 1.90 4.81
N VAL A 104 -10.19 1.81 6.14
CA VAL A 104 -9.58 0.71 6.89
C VAL A 104 -10.70 -0.24 7.29
N THR A 105 -10.62 -1.50 6.91
CA THR A 105 -11.62 -2.52 7.22
C THR A 105 -11.18 -3.92 6.82
N GLN A 106 -11.73 -4.94 7.48
CA GLN A 106 -11.65 -6.34 7.06
C GLN A 106 -12.96 -6.83 6.41
N ASP A 107 -14.03 -6.03 6.47
CA ASP A 107 -15.34 -6.42 5.97
C ASP A 107 -15.53 -6.14 4.48
N TRP A 108 -15.63 -7.21 3.71
CA TRP A 108 -15.87 -7.17 2.26
C TRP A 108 -17.15 -6.47 1.85
N ASN A 109 -18.21 -6.54 2.66
CA ASN A 109 -19.46 -5.84 2.38
C ASN A 109 -19.28 -4.33 2.57
N GLU A 110 -18.46 -3.90 3.53
CA GLU A 110 -18.09 -2.49 3.67
C GLU A 110 -17.30 -1.99 2.48
N ILE A 111 -16.35 -2.79 1.94
CA ILE A 111 -15.58 -2.42 0.75
C ILE A 111 -16.50 -2.19 -0.45
N ILE A 112 -17.42 -3.14 -0.71
CA ILE A 112 -18.37 -3.04 -1.82
C ILE A 112 -19.30 -1.84 -1.65
N ARG A 113 -19.80 -1.60 -0.43
CA ARG A 113 -20.62 -0.45 -0.11
C ARG A 113 -19.87 0.86 -0.30
N PHE A 114 -18.65 0.95 0.19
CA PHE A 114 -17.76 2.09 0.04
C PHE A 114 -17.56 2.45 -1.43
N ALA A 115 -17.20 1.47 -2.27
CA ALA A 115 -17.06 1.65 -3.70
C ALA A 115 -18.32 2.20 -4.39
N SER A 116 -19.47 1.63 -4.01
CA SER A 116 -20.76 1.95 -4.66
C SER A 116 -21.32 3.30 -4.21
N MET A 117 -21.21 3.65 -2.94
CA MET A 117 -21.76 4.89 -2.38
C MET A 117 -21.12 6.15 -2.97
N TRP A 118 -19.84 6.09 -3.27
CA TRP A 118 -19.06 7.23 -3.74
C TRP A 118 -18.88 7.26 -5.26
N ASN A 119 -19.46 6.31 -5.98
CA ASN A 119 -19.29 6.18 -7.44
C ASN A 119 -17.81 6.29 -7.86
N MET A 120 -16.95 5.55 -7.16
CA MET A 120 -15.50 5.62 -7.32
C MET A 120 -15.04 5.19 -8.71
N GLU A 121 -13.99 5.80 -9.22
CA GLU A 121 -13.39 5.45 -10.51
C GLU A 121 -12.64 4.13 -10.49
N GLY A 122 -12.12 3.77 -9.35
CA GLY A 122 -11.39 2.54 -9.11
C GLY A 122 -10.92 2.42 -7.66
N MET A 123 -10.32 1.29 -7.34
CA MET A 123 -9.81 1.03 -6.00
C MET A 123 -8.41 0.42 -6.02
N ILE A 124 -7.65 0.72 -4.98
CA ILE A 124 -6.38 0.06 -4.65
C ILE A 124 -6.60 -0.67 -3.33
N ILE A 125 -6.25 -1.94 -3.27
CA ILE A 125 -6.49 -2.83 -2.14
C ILE A 125 -5.16 -3.33 -1.60
N ILE A 126 -4.91 -3.13 -0.31
CA ILE A 126 -3.62 -3.36 0.34
C ILE A 126 -3.76 -4.36 1.49
N GLY A 127 -2.89 -5.38 1.53
CA GLY A 127 -2.70 -6.24 2.69
C GLY A 127 -3.73 -7.36 2.86
N PHE A 128 -4.38 -7.80 1.79
CA PHE A 128 -5.34 -8.92 1.85
C PHE A 128 -4.76 -10.18 1.20
N CYS A 129 -5.07 -11.34 1.76
CA CYS A 129 -4.71 -12.65 1.18
C CYS A 129 -5.72 -13.12 0.12
N GLU A 130 -5.30 -14.05 -0.74
CA GLU A 130 -6.10 -14.55 -1.86
C GLU A 130 -7.48 -15.07 -1.48
N GLN A 131 -7.57 -15.78 -0.36
CA GLN A 131 -8.84 -16.35 0.12
C GLN A 131 -9.92 -15.29 0.36
N ASP A 132 -9.50 -14.08 0.65
CA ASP A 132 -10.37 -12.96 0.93
C ASP A 132 -10.96 -12.33 -0.33
N TYR A 133 -10.30 -12.43 -1.48
CA TYR A 133 -10.71 -11.75 -2.71
C TYR A 133 -11.85 -12.43 -3.48
N GLN A 134 -12.15 -13.70 -3.21
CA GLN A 134 -13.20 -14.44 -3.93
C GLN A 134 -14.56 -13.72 -3.89
N LYS A 135 -14.91 -13.15 -2.76
CA LYS A 135 -16.17 -12.42 -2.57
C LYS A 135 -16.22 -11.08 -3.32
N LEU A 136 -15.07 -10.42 -3.45
CA LEU A 136 -14.98 -9.17 -4.23
C LEU A 136 -15.13 -9.43 -5.74
N ARG A 137 -14.57 -10.51 -6.22
CA ARG A 137 -14.54 -10.92 -7.61
C ARG A 137 -15.91 -10.88 -8.29
N GLU A 138 -16.92 -11.36 -7.59
CA GLU A 138 -18.28 -11.51 -8.11
C GLU A 138 -19.11 -10.22 -8.01
N LYS A 139 -18.82 -9.38 -7.04
CA LYS A 139 -19.67 -8.25 -6.65
C LYS A 139 -19.11 -6.88 -7.04
N MET A 140 -17.80 -6.75 -7.26
CA MET A 140 -17.19 -5.46 -7.56
C MET A 140 -17.44 -5.05 -9.01
N ARG A 141 -18.07 -3.89 -9.19
CA ARG A 141 -18.41 -3.32 -10.52
C ARG A 141 -17.35 -2.36 -11.07
N ILE A 142 -16.52 -1.80 -10.19
CA ILE A 142 -15.44 -0.89 -10.58
C ILE A 142 -14.10 -1.65 -10.68
N PRO A 143 -13.13 -1.15 -11.47
CA PRO A 143 -11.82 -1.76 -11.55
C PRO A 143 -11.07 -1.61 -10.24
N PHE A 144 -10.26 -2.61 -9.88
CA PHE A 144 -9.36 -2.50 -8.75
C PHE A 144 -8.00 -3.16 -9.00
N VAL A 145 -6.98 -2.63 -8.34
CA VAL A 145 -5.63 -3.15 -8.31
C VAL A 145 -5.36 -3.73 -6.92
N VAL A 146 -4.90 -4.96 -6.87
CA VAL A 146 -4.34 -5.58 -5.66
C VAL A 146 -2.90 -5.09 -5.56
N TYR A 147 -2.65 -4.19 -4.61
CA TYR A 147 -1.36 -3.50 -4.46
C TYR A 147 -0.37 -4.30 -3.62
N ASP A 148 -0.87 -4.96 -2.60
CA ASP A 148 -0.11 -5.84 -1.72
C ASP A 148 -0.95 -7.07 -1.46
N GLY A 149 -0.50 -8.21 -1.94
CA GLY A 149 -1.25 -9.45 -2.00
C GLY A 149 -1.23 -10.04 -3.39
N PHE A 150 -1.94 -11.14 -3.57
CA PHE A 150 -2.10 -11.82 -4.84
C PHE A 150 -3.56 -12.23 -5.06
N PHE A 151 -3.95 -12.24 -6.32
CA PHE A 151 -5.29 -12.59 -6.71
C PHE A 151 -5.28 -13.29 -8.09
N GLU A 152 -6.07 -14.33 -8.28
CA GLU A 152 -6.20 -14.97 -9.58
C GLU A 152 -6.71 -14.02 -10.67
N LYS A 153 -6.22 -14.18 -11.89
CA LYS A 153 -6.57 -13.35 -13.04
C LYS A 153 -8.09 -13.31 -13.26
N ALA A 154 -8.68 -12.13 -13.21
CA ALA A 154 -10.09 -11.89 -13.50
C ALA A 154 -10.28 -10.58 -14.26
N LYS A 155 -11.46 -10.40 -14.89
CA LYS A 155 -11.79 -9.14 -15.59
C LYS A 155 -11.77 -7.97 -14.61
N ARG A 156 -11.17 -6.83 -15.04
CA ARG A 156 -11.11 -5.56 -14.31
C ARG A 156 -10.34 -5.61 -12.98
N ILE A 157 -9.52 -6.64 -12.78
CA ILE A 157 -8.66 -6.82 -11.63
C ILE A 157 -7.23 -7.01 -12.12
N CYS A 158 -6.29 -6.40 -11.46
CA CYS A 158 -4.87 -6.59 -11.74
C CYS A 158 -4.08 -6.70 -10.45
N ASN A 159 -3.12 -7.62 -10.45
CA ASN A 159 -2.16 -7.75 -9.35
C ASN A 159 -0.92 -6.94 -9.66
N LEU A 160 -0.51 -6.15 -8.70
CA LEU A 160 0.78 -5.48 -8.67
C LEU A 160 1.58 -6.03 -7.50
N ALA A 161 2.21 -7.15 -7.73
CA ALA A 161 3.04 -7.83 -6.74
C ALA A 161 4.50 -7.38 -6.84
N ILE A 162 5.26 -7.64 -5.81
CA ILE A 162 6.72 -7.64 -5.85
C ILE A 162 7.24 -9.06 -6.00
N ASP A 163 8.51 -9.20 -6.33
CA ASP A 163 9.17 -10.50 -6.40
C ASP A 163 9.70 -10.90 -5.01
N ASP A 164 8.75 -11.31 -4.16
CA ASP A 164 9.00 -11.70 -2.77
C ASP A 164 9.98 -12.87 -2.67
N TYR A 165 9.80 -13.87 -3.54
CA TYR A 165 10.69 -15.02 -3.62
C TYR A 165 12.13 -14.61 -3.94
N ASN A 166 12.33 -13.78 -4.97
CA ASN A 166 13.67 -13.33 -5.34
C ASN A 166 14.27 -12.40 -4.28
N GLY A 167 13.44 -11.63 -3.59
CA GLY A 167 13.88 -10.82 -2.43
C GLY A 167 14.44 -11.71 -1.32
N GLY A 168 13.70 -12.70 -0.90
CA GLY A 168 14.18 -13.71 0.06
C GLY A 168 15.43 -14.41 -0.41
N LYS A 169 15.50 -14.80 -1.69
CA LYS A 169 16.68 -15.45 -2.29
C LYS A 169 17.92 -14.55 -2.28
N GLN A 170 17.80 -13.26 -2.59
CA GLN A 170 18.90 -12.30 -2.49
C GLN A 170 19.45 -12.25 -1.06
N MET A 171 18.58 -12.17 -0.04
CA MET A 171 18.98 -12.20 1.35
C MET A 171 19.69 -13.51 1.73
N GLY A 172 19.17 -14.64 1.32
CA GLY A 172 19.80 -15.94 1.56
C GLY A 172 21.18 -16.06 0.91
N ILE A 173 21.34 -15.61 -0.32
CA ILE A 173 22.63 -15.58 -1.02
C ILE A 173 23.61 -14.68 -0.25
N TYR A 174 23.18 -13.52 0.18
CA TYR A 174 23.99 -12.59 0.93
C TYR A 174 24.47 -13.21 2.25
N PHE A 175 23.58 -13.78 3.06
CA PHE A 175 23.96 -14.45 4.31
C PHE A 175 24.96 -15.60 4.08
N ARG A 176 24.73 -16.42 3.04
CA ARG A 176 25.66 -17.49 2.68
C ARG A 176 27.05 -16.94 2.28
N GLN A 177 27.09 -15.81 1.53
CA GLN A 177 28.36 -15.18 1.14
C GLN A 177 29.11 -14.59 2.33
N GLN A 178 28.39 -14.14 3.36
CA GLN A 178 28.98 -13.71 4.64
C GLN A 178 29.43 -14.88 5.52
N GLY A 179 29.28 -16.13 5.06
CA GLY A 179 29.75 -17.31 5.75
C GLY A 179 28.81 -17.84 6.83
N TYR A 180 27.55 -17.36 6.89
CA TYR A 180 26.58 -17.91 7.83
C TYR A 180 26.13 -19.31 7.41
N GLU A 181 26.39 -20.28 8.26
CA GLU A 181 25.97 -21.68 8.07
C GLU A 181 24.61 -21.98 8.66
N LYS A 182 24.19 -21.20 9.64
CA LYS A 182 22.92 -21.31 10.35
C LYS A 182 22.23 -19.96 10.40
N ALA A 183 20.95 -19.93 10.06
CA ALA A 183 20.11 -18.75 10.14
C ALA A 183 18.70 -19.12 10.62
N LEU A 184 18.00 -18.13 11.16
CA LEU A 184 16.60 -18.23 11.55
C LEU A 184 15.77 -17.29 10.64
N CYS A 185 14.59 -17.73 10.22
CA CYS A 185 13.58 -16.85 9.65
C CYS A 185 12.49 -16.56 10.69
N ILE A 186 12.06 -15.30 10.79
CA ILE A 186 10.99 -14.87 11.69
C ILE A 186 9.85 -14.29 10.88
N SER A 187 8.62 -14.78 11.12
CA SER A 187 7.38 -14.33 10.54
C SER A 187 6.22 -14.49 11.53
N ASP A 188 5.11 -13.79 11.30
CA ASP A 188 3.85 -14.02 12.01
C ASP A 188 2.98 -15.12 11.38
N ASN A 189 3.36 -15.59 10.19
CA ASN A 189 2.64 -16.61 9.45
C ASN A 189 3.56 -17.32 8.44
N ASP A 190 3.03 -18.36 7.76
CA ASP A 190 3.70 -19.07 6.65
C ASP A 190 2.75 -19.20 5.46
N ILE A 191 2.22 -18.06 5.01
CA ILE A 191 1.32 -18.00 3.85
C ILE A 191 1.66 -16.82 2.94
N CYS A 192 1.15 -16.86 1.71
CA CYS A 192 1.24 -15.76 0.74
C CYS A 192 2.67 -15.24 0.54
N MET A 193 2.88 -13.95 0.70
CA MET A 193 4.16 -13.28 0.47
C MET A 193 5.25 -13.73 1.45
N ASP A 194 4.90 -13.95 2.71
CA ASP A 194 5.85 -14.36 3.75
C ASP A 194 6.38 -15.76 3.48
N HIS A 195 5.52 -16.65 2.96
CA HIS A 195 5.95 -17.97 2.47
C HIS A 195 6.91 -17.85 1.27
N GLU A 196 6.61 -17.00 0.28
CA GLU A 196 7.52 -16.76 -0.86
C GLU A 196 8.88 -16.21 -0.40
N ARG A 197 8.91 -15.28 0.56
CA ARG A 197 10.14 -14.74 1.16
C ARG A 197 10.97 -15.83 1.86
N LEU A 198 10.31 -16.69 2.63
CA LEU A 198 10.96 -17.83 3.30
C LEU A 198 11.54 -18.83 2.30
N GLU A 199 10.77 -19.26 1.30
CA GLU A 199 11.22 -20.22 0.31
C GLU A 199 12.38 -19.68 -0.53
N GLY A 200 12.31 -18.41 -0.91
CA GLY A 200 13.43 -17.72 -1.55
C GLY A 200 14.67 -17.70 -0.65
N PHE A 201 14.52 -17.40 0.63
CA PHE A 201 15.61 -17.36 1.59
C PHE A 201 16.27 -18.74 1.78
N ARG A 202 15.46 -19.82 1.86
CA ARG A 202 15.94 -21.22 1.88
C ARG A 202 16.78 -21.54 0.64
N GLU A 203 16.27 -21.20 -0.55
CA GLU A 203 17.01 -21.43 -1.80
C GLU A 203 18.32 -20.64 -1.84
N GLY A 204 18.30 -19.38 -1.43
CA GLY A 204 19.50 -18.53 -1.37
C GLY A 204 20.56 -19.06 -0.42
N MET A 205 20.17 -19.50 0.77
CA MET A 205 21.03 -20.11 1.77
C MET A 205 21.53 -21.50 1.32
N LYS A 206 20.80 -22.18 0.46
CA LYS A 206 21.02 -23.61 0.09
C LYS A 206 21.02 -24.52 1.31
N ARG A 207 20.17 -24.28 2.26
CA ARG A 207 20.06 -24.99 3.54
C ARG A 207 18.60 -24.97 4.01
N GLU A 208 18.26 -25.95 4.84
CA GLU A 208 17.03 -25.90 5.62
C GLU A 208 17.13 -24.73 6.63
N ILE A 209 16.10 -23.89 6.62
CA ILE A 209 15.98 -22.74 7.52
C ILE A 209 14.79 -22.98 8.43
N GLU A 210 15.03 -22.88 9.73
CA GLU A 210 13.98 -22.89 10.72
C GLU A 210 13.14 -21.61 10.58
N LEU A 211 11.82 -21.78 10.56
CA LEU A 211 10.86 -20.69 10.65
C LEU A 211 10.34 -20.61 12.09
N MET A 212 10.48 -19.46 12.70
CA MET A 212 9.89 -19.16 14.00
C MET A 212 8.67 -18.28 13.79
N ILE A 213 7.49 -18.84 14.04
CA ILE A 213 6.21 -18.11 13.97
C ILE A 213 6.03 -17.35 15.28
N VAL A 214 5.94 -16.03 15.19
CA VAL A 214 5.77 -15.12 16.33
C VAL A 214 4.33 -14.63 16.46
N PRO A 215 3.83 -14.37 17.67
CA PRO A 215 2.51 -13.80 17.85
C PRO A 215 2.34 -12.45 17.15
N MET A 216 1.16 -12.21 16.58
CA MET A 216 0.83 -10.95 15.90
C MET A 216 0.69 -9.79 16.87
N VAL A 217 0.12 -10.04 18.06
CA VAL A 217 -0.06 -9.03 19.11
C VAL A 217 1.28 -8.70 19.75
N LYS A 218 1.64 -7.42 19.79
CA LYS A 218 2.96 -6.94 20.23
C LYS A 218 3.34 -7.40 21.64
N ARG A 219 2.40 -7.32 22.58
CA ARG A 219 2.63 -7.72 23.97
C ARG A 219 2.93 -9.23 24.08
N GLU A 220 2.20 -10.05 23.35
CA GLU A 220 2.41 -11.50 23.35
C GLU A 220 3.72 -11.85 22.67
N ARG A 221 4.10 -11.15 21.62
CA ARG A 221 5.35 -11.32 20.88
C ARG A 221 6.56 -10.95 21.76
N GLN A 222 6.48 -9.89 22.55
CA GLN A 222 7.54 -9.56 23.51
C GLN A 222 7.74 -10.64 24.57
N GLN A 223 6.64 -11.20 25.08
CA GLN A 223 6.70 -12.34 25.99
C GLN A 223 7.30 -13.56 25.30
N PHE A 224 6.88 -13.86 24.08
CA PHE A 224 7.41 -14.95 23.27
C PHE A 224 8.91 -14.82 23.05
N TYR A 225 9.43 -13.63 22.71
CA TYR A 225 10.86 -13.41 22.57
C TYR A 225 11.61 -13.67 23.87
N GLN A 226 11.05 -13.29 25.02
CA GLN A 226 11.65 -13.54 26.32
C GLN A 226 11.72 -15.04 26.63
N GLU A 227 10.68 -15.79 26.34
CA GLU A 227 10.62 -17.24 26.55
C GLU A 227 11.58 -18.01 25.62
N HIS A 228 11.79 -17.50 24.40
CA HIS A 228 12.63 -18.14 23.37
C HIS A 228 14.01 -17.49 23.22
N LEU A 229 14.42 -16.61 24.13
CA LEU A 229 15.66 -15.83 24.01
C LEU A 229 16.88 -16.72 23.76
N GLN A 230 17.02 -17.84 24.46
CA GLN A 230 18.18 -18.74 24.30
C GLN A 230 18.19 -19.44 22.96
N GLN A 231 17.01 -19.81 22.43
CA GLN A 231 16.88 -20.37 21.11
C GLN A 231 17.26 -19.32 20.05
N ILE A 232 16.72 -18.11 20.14
CA ILE A 232 17.03 -17.00 19.23
C ILE A 232 18.54 -16.72 19.22
N LYS A 233 19.16 -16.64 20.40
CA LYS A 233 20.62 -16.41 20.54
C LYS A 233 21.48 -17.53 19.98
N SER A 234 20.93 -18.72 19.73
CA SER A 234 21.65 -19.82 19.09
C SER A 234 21.87 -19.64 17.58
N TYR A 235 21.28 -18.60 16.97
CA TYR A 235 21.42 -18.30 15.55
C TYR A 235 22.31 -17.07 15.33
N PRO A 236 23.39 -17.18 14.54
CA PRO A 236 24.28 -16.07 14.27
C PRO A 236 23.69 -15.04 13.29
N ALA A 237 22.63 -15.40 12.57
CA ALA A 237 21.95 -14.54 11.59
C ALA A 237 20.45 -14.80 11.60
N ILE A 238 19.68 -13.72 11.51
CA ILE A 238 18.21 -13.75 11.52
C ILE A 238 17.68 -12.90 10.38
N PHE A 239 16.80 -13.49 9.56
CA PHE A 239 16.01 -12.79 8.56
C PHE A 239 14.57 -12.69 9.06
N ALA A 240 14.08 -11.48 9.28
CA ALA A 240 12.68 -11.24 9.52
C ALA A 240 11.98 -10.87 8.20
N VAL A 241 10.79 -11.43 7.97
CA VAL A 241 10.05 -11.24 6.71
C VAL A 241 9.58 -9.79 6.48
N SER A 242 9.72 -8.91 7.47
CA SER A 242 9.47 -7.48 7.34
C SER A 242 10.41 -6.66 8.23
N ASP A 243 10.62 -5.39 7.87
CA ASP A 243 11.38 -4.45 8.70
C ASP A 243 10.74 -4.22 10.06
N TYR A 244 9.40 -4.31 10.13
CA TYR A 244 8.66 -4.18 11.39
C TYR A 244 9.13 -5.20 12.43
N TYR A 245 9.17 -6.49 12.06
CA TYR A 245 9.64 -7.55 12.96
C TYR A 245 11.14 -7.49 13.18
N ALA A 246 11.92 -7.12 12.16
CA ALA A 246 13.37 -6.99 12.29
C ALA A 246 13.76 -5.92 13.33
N VAL A 247 13.16 -4.74 13.23
CA VAL A 247 13.44 -3.62 14.16
C VAL A 247 13.00 -3.96 15.58
N GLU A 248 11.81 -4.54 15.74
CA GLU A 248 11.31 -4.91 17.06
C GLU A 248 12.21 -5.96 17.74
N LEU A 249 12.58 -7.02 16.99
CA LEU A 249 13.51 -8.04 17.49
C LEU A 249 14.88 -7.45 17.83
N MET A 250 15.40 -6.56 16.98
CA MET A 250 16.68 -5.90 17.19
C MET A 250 16.67 -5.10 18.49
N GLN A 251 15.64 -4.29 18.73
CA GLN A 251 15.47 -3.53 19.97
C GLN A 251 15.35 -4.45 21.19
N PHE A 252 14.60 -5.54 21.08
CA PHE A 252 14.49 -6.52 22.16
C PHE A 252 15.84 -7.15 22.49
N LEU A 253 16.58 -7.65 21.51
CA LEU A 253 17.88 -8.29 21.72
C LEU A 253 18.91 -7.33 22.30
N GLN A 254 18.95 -6.09 21.84
CA GLN A 254 19.80 -5.04 22.41
C GLN A 254 19.45 -4.76 23.88
N SER A 255 18.18 -4.77 24.25
CA SER A 255 17.75 -4.63 25.65
C SER A 255 18.23 -5.79 26.54
N GLN A 256 18.49 -6.96 25.93
CA GLN A 256 19.07 -8.13 26.60
C GLN A 256 20.63 -8.18 26.55
N GLY A 257 21.24 -7.08 26.10
CA GLY A 257 22.70 -6.95 26.04
C GLY A 257 23.35 -7.64 24.83
N VAL A 258 22.59 -8.08 23.83
CA VAL A 258 23.12 -8.67 22.60
C VAL A 258 23.64 -7.58 21.68
N ARG A 259 24.86 -7.76 21.17
CA ARG A 259 25.50 -6.83 20.24
C ARG A 259 25.14 -7.21 18.80
N ILE A 260 24.65 -6.25 18.05
CA ILE A 260 24.28 -6.38 16.64
C ILE A 260 25.20 -5.46 15.84
N PRO A 261 25.95 -5.96 14.84
CA PRO A 261 25.90 -7.30 14.25
C PRO A 261 26.91 -8.30 14.86
N GLU A 262 27.69 -7.96 15.90
CA GLU A 262 28.87 -8.75 16.34
C GLU A 262 28.48 -10.14 16.86
N GLU A 263 27.35 -10.28 17.54
CA GLU A 263 26.87 -11.56 18.06
C GLU A 263 25.79 -12.14 17.17
N ILE A 264 24.84 -11.32 16.71
CA ILE A 264 23.74 -11.72 15.83
C ILE A 264 23.56 -10.67 14.73
N SER A 265 23.60 -11.09 13.50
CA SER A 265 23.20 -10.26 12.35
C SER A 265 21.69 -10.32 12.14
N ILE A 266 21.07 -9.17 11.87
CA ILE A 266 19.62 -9.08 11.65
C ILE A 266 19.37 -8.36 10.33
N ALA A 267 18.46 -8.92 9.53
CA ALA A 267 17.99 -8.31 8.29
C ALA A 267 16.46 -8.33 8.20
N GLY A 268 15.91 -7.37 7.49
CA GLY A 268 14.49 -7.21 7.27
C GLY A 268 14.07 -7.27 5.79
N PHE A 269 12.88 -6.78 5.52
CA PHE A 269 12.29 -6.68 4.18
C PHE A 269 11.40 -5.43 4.15
N ASP A 270 11.43 -4.63 3.09
CA ASP A 270 10.63 -3.48 2.65
C ASP A 270 11.45 -2.21 2.37
N ASP A 271 12.57 -1.98 3.06
CA ASP A 271 13.39 -0.75 3.07
C ASP A 271 12.57 0.48 3.49
N ASN A 272 11.86 0.33 4.60
CA ASN A 272 11.15 1.43 5.23
C ASN A 272 12.11 2.50 5.78
N PRO A 273 11.67 3.77 5.89
CA PRO A 273 12.51 4.85 6.43
C PRO A 273 13.08 4.58 7.83
N ILE A 274 12.45 3.70 8.60
CA ILE A 274 12.94 3.29 9.92
C ILE A 274 14.30 2.59 9.84
N CYS A 275 14.62 1.92 8.72
CA CYS A 275 15.87 1.18 8.54
C CYS A 275 17.12 2.05 8.68
N GLU A 276 17.04 3.32 8.28
CA GLU A 276 18.12 4.29 8.40
C GLU A 276 18.18 4.98 9.77
N ASN A 277 17.07 4.93 10.52
CA ASN A 277 16.92 5.66 11.79
C ASN A 277 17.14 4.79 13.04
N VAL A 278 17.33 3.48 12.88
CA VAL A 278 17.69 2.57 13.98
C VAL A 278 19.20 2.40 14.06
N CYS A 279 19.68 1.96 15.21
CA CYS A 279 21.12 1.74 15.44
C CYS A 279 21.36 0.31 15.94
N PRO A 280 22.16 -0.49 15.20
CA PRO A 280 22.73 -0.21 13.87
C PRO A 280 21.65 -0.07 12.79
N SER A 281 21.97 0.59 11.68
CA SER A 281 21.06 0.74 10.54
C SER A 281 20.75 -0.63 9.91
N LEU A 282 19.48 -0.85 9.52
CA LEU A 282 18.97 -2.18 9.16
C LEU A 282 19.26 -2.56 7.70
N THR A 283 19.97 -3.69 7.50
CA THR A 283 20.06 -4.40 6.22
C THR A 283 18.69 -4.95 5.83
N THR A 284 18.25 -4.74 4.60
CA THR A 284 16.89 -5.08 4.19
C THR A 284 16.77 -5.32 2.67
N ILE A 285 15.63 -5.80 2.24
CA ILE A 285 15.25 -5.90 0.83
C ILE A 285 14.35 -4.72 0.47
N LYS A 286 14.80 -3.91 -0.48
CA LYS A 286 14.08 -2.71 -0.94
C LYS A 286 12.99 -3.05 -1.93
N GLN A 287 11.82 -2.45 -1.71
CA GLN A 287 10.73 -2.32 -2.67
C GLN A 287 10.74 -0.90 -3.27
N ASP A 288 10.62 -0.74 -4.59
CA ASP A 288 10.45 0.58 -5.19
C ASP A 288 9.00 1.06 -5.09
N GLY A 289 8.65 1.65 -3.95
CA GLY A 289 7.31 2.14 -3.67
C GLY A 289 6.82 3.22 -4.64
N LYS A 290 7.72 4.07 -5.17
CA LYS A 290 7.34 5.10 -6.16
C LYS A 290 6.93 4.49 -7.50
N THR A 291 7.74 3.57 -8.02
CA THR A 291 7.40 2.84 -9.25
C THR A 291 6.12 2.03 -9.05
N ARG A 292 5.98 1.37 -7.90
CA ARG A 292 4.79 0.58 -7.57
C ARG A 292 3.51 1.42 -7.63
N VAL A 293 3.50 2.60 -7.04
CA VAL A 293 2.35 3.50 -7.07
C VAL A 293 2.00 3.99 -8.47
N LYS A 294 2.99 4.44 -9.25
CA LYS A 294 2.78 4.85 -10.65
C LYS A 294 2.17 3.73 -11.48
N MET A 295 2.67 2.52 -11.29
CA MET A 295 2.12 1.34 -11.96
C MET A 295 0.66 1.09 -11.53
N ALA A 296 0.34 1.18 -10.23
CA ALA A 296 -1.02 0.98 -9.74
C ALA A 296 -2.01 1.94 -10.39
N ILE A 297 -1.69 3.23 -10.46
CA ILE A 297 -2.55 4.24 -11.08
C ILE A 297 -2.68 4.00 -12.60
N SER A 298 -1.57 3.71 -13.28
CA SER A 298 -1.59 3.37 -14.71
C SER A 298 -2.47 2.13 -14.99
N MET A 299 -2.38 1.10 -14.15
CA MET A 299 -3.18 -0.12 -14.28
C MET A 299 -4.67 0.15 -14.06
N LEU A 300 -5.04 0.98 -13.08
CA LEU A 300 -6.43 1.40 -12.87
C LEU A 300 -6.98 2.13 -14.11
N GLN A 301 -6.20 3.02 -14.69
CA GLN A 301 -6.60 3.75 -15.90
C GLN A 301 -6.85 2.80 -17.10
N LYS A 302 -5.95 1.83 -17.31
CA LYS A 302 -6.11 0.79 -18.34
C LYS A 302 -7.38 -0.02 -18.12
N LEU A 303 -7.58 -0.55 -16.90
CA LEU A 303 -8.77 -1.31 -16.56
C LEU A 303 -10.06 -0.50 -16.72
N LYS A 304 -10.04 0.81 -16.41
CA LYS A 304 -11.15 1.72 -16.61
C LYS A 304 -11.51 1.88 -18.09
N ASN A 305 -10.51 1.94 -18.97
CA ASN A 305 -10.66 2.03 -20.42
C ASN A 305 -11.09 0.71 -21.07
N GLY A 306 -11.22 -0.36 -20.28
CA GLY A 306 -11.57 -1.70 -20.79
C GLY A 306 -10.40 -2.47 -21.38
N GLU A 307 -9.17 -1.98 -21.19
CA GLU A 307 -7.95 -2.68 -21.58
C GLU A 307 -7.67 -3.84 -20.62
N GLU A 308 -7.03 -4.89 -21.12
CA GLU A 308 -6.52 -5.95 -20.27
C GLU A 308 -5.29 -5.45 -19.52
N ALA A 309 -5.27 -5.64 -18.20
CA ALA A 309 -4.09 -5.39 -17.40
C ALA A 309 -3.51 -6.74 -16.94
N ALA A 310 -2.23 -6.95 -17.24
CA ALA A 310 -1.52 -8.15 -16.81
C ALA A 310 -1.08 -8.01 -15.35
N THR A 311 -0.93 -9.14 -14.66
CA THR A 311 -0.20 -9.18 -13.39
C THR A 311 1.25 -8.74 -13.61
N ILE A 312 1.70 -7.78 -12.80
CA ILE A 312 3.06 -7.24 -12.84
C ILE A 312 3.76 -7.62 -11.53
N ARG A 313 4.97 -8.18 -11.65
CA ARG A 313 5.88 -8.39 -10.53
C ARG A 313 7.03 -7.39 -10.65
N LEU A 314 7.22 -6.55 -9.64
CA LEU A 314 8.32 -5.61 -9.56
C LEU A 314 9.52 -6.27 -8.88
N SER A 315 10.71 -5.99 -9.41
CA SER A 315 11.96 -6.48 -8.82
C SER A 315 12.23 -5.85 -7.46
N THR A 316 12.94 -6.59 -6.63
CA THR A 316 13.45 -6.16 -5.33
C THR A 316 14.97 -6.01 -5.37
N THR A 317 15.55 -5.30 -4.43
CA THR A 317 17.00 -5.07 -4.36
C THR A 317 17.49 -5.16 -2.91
N LEU A 318 18.56 -5.91 -2.68
CA LEU A 318 19.22 -5.95 -1.38
C LEU A 318 19.90 -4.60 -1.08
N VAL A 319 19.67 -4.09 0.12
CA VAL A 319 20.32 -2.90 0.67
C VAL A 319 21.07 -3.31 1.93
N VAL A 320 22.39 -3.37 1.82
CA VAL A 320 23.27 -3.74 2.94
C VAL A 320 23.54 -2.51 3.80
N ARG A 321 23.40 -2.67 5.11
CA ARG A 321 23.68 -1.67 6.16
C ARG A 321 24.41 -2.31 7.35
N ASP A 322 24.40 -1.64 8.50
CA ASP A 322 25.26 -1.96 9.64
C ASP A 322 24.74 -3.10 10.53
N SER A 323 23.50 -3.56 10.37
CA SER A 323 22.91 -4.64 11.17
C SER A 323 23.37 -6.06 10.78
N THR A 324 24.18 -6.15 9.73
CA THR A 324 24.81 -7.39 9.26
C THR A 324 26.31 -7.16 9.04
N ARG A 325 27.09 -8.24 9.09
CA ARG A 325 28.54 -8.17 8.82
C ARG A 325 28.84 -8.07 7.35
#